data_3d6134aecf54effd76bed2e4aaf381f7
#
_entry.id   3d6134aecf54effd76bed2e4aaf381f7
#
_cell.length_a   1.000
_cell.length_b   1.000
_cell.length_c   1.000
_cell.angle_alpha   90.00
_cell.angle_beta   90.00
_cell.angle_gamma   90.00
#
_symmetry.space_group_name_H-M   'P 1'
#
loop_
_entity.id
_entity.type
_entity.pdbx_description
1 polymer ?
#
loop_
_entity_poly.entity_id
_entity_poly.type
_entity_poly.pdbx_seq_one_letter_code
_entity_poly.pdbx_strand_id
1 'polypeptide(L)'
;MKRRQFVTGMAAAGAAACSTEAPSGDTATASARETFEWNLATSWPPGLPGLGVGVDNLAERIEAASNGRLKIKVYSGGELVPALEVLDAVSRGTVQMGHDSAYYHRGKLPAAQYYTTVPFGQTVHEINAWLYYGGGLELWQEMYAEVFNVIPFPAGNTGVQMAGWFNKEINSVDDLKGLKMRIPGVGGEVMQRAGASQITVPASEIFTSLQTGAIDAAEWVGPYNDIALGLHKAARYYYYPGWHETGPMLQCTINMEAWNSLPADLQEIVRSVCQAINTDMMAEYTWGNALALEQIKADPNVELKPLPDDVLKLLRGLSDDVLEEMAAEDEWAARIKASVDEFQRLAIANGEITELAYMNARSL
;
A
#
# COMPACT_ATOMS: atom_id res chain seq x y z
N MET A 1 -4.89 48.95 10.86
CA MET A 1 -5.04 50.04 11.87
C MET A 1 -4.07 49.77 13.04
N LYS A 2 -3.12 50.73 13.22
CA LYS A 2 -2.40 51.16 14.44
C LYS A 2 -1.86 50.12 15.44
N ARG A 3 -0.59 49.85 15.39
CA ARG A 3 0.56 50.26 16.21
C ARG A 3 0.20 50.68 17.67
N ARG A 4 0.88 50.08 18.66
CA ARG A 4 1.38 50.76 19.87
C ARG A 4 2.69 50.12 20.35
N GLN A 5 3.74 50.94 20.32
CA GLN A 5 5.01 50.83 21.03
C GLN A 5 4.85 51.26 22.46
N PHE A 6 5.64 50.73 23.39
CA PHE A 6 6.05 51.37 24.65
C PHE A 6 7.36 50.72 25.07
N VAL A 7 8.41 51.42 25.06
CA VAL A 7 9.12 52.44 25.79
C VAL A 7 10.17 51.81 26.71
N THR A 8 11.34 52.29 26.47
CA THR A 8 12.67 52.15 27.07
C THR A 8 12.72 52.62 28.53
N GLY A 9 13.50 51.95 29.37
CA GLY A 9 13.95 52.45 30.67
C GLY A 9 15.40 51.99 30.95
N MET A 10 16.31 52.93 30.81
CA MET A 10 17.71 52.85 31.23
C MET A 10 17.85 53.06 32.73
N ALA A 11 18.65 52.24 33.43
CA ALA A 11 19.36 52.65 34.64
C ALA A 11 20.68 51.92 34.73
N ALA A 12 21.75 52.69 34.70
CA ALA A 12 23.13 52.28 34.97
C ALA A 12 23.43 52.36 36.47
N ALA A 13 24.19 51.43 36.99
CA ALA A 13 25.34 51.66 37.90
C ALA A 13 25.79 50.38 38.61
N GLY A 14 27.08 50.18 38.72
CA GLY A 14 27.70 49.35 39.75
C GLY A 14 28.70 48.31 39.23
N ALA A 15 29.96 48.78 38.96
CA ALA A 15 31.08 47.89 38.81
C ALA A 15 31.49 47.31 40.17
N ALA A 16 31.46 45.98 40.28
CA ALA A 16 32.24 45.25 41.29
C ALA A 16 32.92 44.07 40.61
N ALA A 17 34.24 44.18 40.52
CA ALA A 17 35.08 43.11 40.03
C ALA A 17 35.14 41.98 41.07
N CYS A 18 34.57 40.83 40.74
CA CYS A 18 34.89 39.55 41.36
C CYS A 18 35.41 38.64 40.26
N SER A 19 36.70 38.37 40.33
CA SER A 19 37.38 37.31 39.56
C SER A 19 36.84 35.97 40.09
N THR A 20 35.95 35.34 39.35
CA THR A 20 35.65 33.94 39.49
C THR A 20 36.22 33.22 38.28
N GLU A 21 37.11 32.26 38.58
CA GLU A 21 37.60 31.25 37.62
C GLU A 21 36.39 30.67 36.89
N ALA A 22 36.45 30.73 35.55
CA ALA A 22 35.50 30.04 34.68
C ALA A 22 35.68 28.53 34.91
N PRO A 23 34.59 27.78 35.19
CA PRO A 23 34.68 26.34 35.10
C PRO A 23 35.05 26.00 33.66
N SER A 24 36.15 25.25 33.49
CA SER A 24 36.49 24.60 32.23
C SER A 24 35.30 23.81 31.78
N GLY A 25 34.54 24.38 30.85
CA GLY A 25 33.44 23.67 30.20
C GLY A 25 34.04 22.44 29.55
N ASP A 26 33.69 21.28 30.07
CA ASP A 26 33.71 20.05 29.31
C ASP A 26 32.94 20.32 28.01
N THR A 27 33.67 20.59 26.95
CA THR A 27 33.16 20.39 25.60
C THR A 27 32.88 18.90 25.52
N ALA A 28 31.66 18.48 25.90
CA ALA A 28 31.13 17.20 25.55
C ALA A 28 31.33 17.10 24.01
N THR A 29 32.37 16.40 23.60
CA THR A 29 32.53 15.98 22.22
C THR A 29 31.23 15.29 21.88
N ALA A 30 30.38 15.94 21.06
CA ALA A 30 29.19 15.32 20.52
C ALA A 30 29.71 14.04 19.86
N SER A 31 29.46 12.91 20.50
CA SER A 31 29.71 11.59 19.94
C SER A 31 29.10 11.63 18.55
N ALA A 32 29.89 11.37 17.52
CA ALA A 32 29.39 11.29 16.16
C ALA A 32 28.20 10.32 16.20
N ARG A 33 27.01 10.85 15.94
CA ARG A 33 25.80 10.02 15.96
C ARG A 33 25.96 8.98 14.86
N GLU A 34 25.76 7.73 15.22
CA GLU A 34 25.84 6.60 14.30
C GLU A 34 24.91 6.81 13.10
N THR A 35 25.42 6.54 11.90
CA THR A 35 24.70 6.70 10.63
C THR A 35 24.57 5.37 9.92
N PHE A 36 23.43 5.18 9.24
CA PHE A 36 23.08 3.95 8.53
C PHE A 36 22.79 4.30 7.07
N GLU A 37 23.28 3.47 6.16
CA GLU A 37 22.99 3.58 4.72
C GLU A 37 22.32 2.27 4.27
N TRP A 38 21.07 2.37 3.84
CA TRP A 38 20.27 1.24 3.42
C TRP A 38 19.90 1.31 1.95
N ASN A 39 19.71 0.16 1.34
CA ASN A 39 19.11 0.00 0.03
C ASN A 39 17.67 -0.48 0.19
N LEU A 40 16.76 0.16 -0.54
CA LEU A 40 15.36 -0.22 -0.66
C LEU A 40 15.06 -0.64 -2.09
N ALA A 41 14.60 -1.88 -2.28
CA ALA A 41 14.04 -2.33 -3.55
C ALA A 41 12.52 -2.20 -3.55
N THR A 42 11.92 -1.78 -4.68
CA THR A 42 10.46 -1.73 -4.81
C THR A 42 9.96 -2.47 -6.03
N SER A 43 8.67 -2.85 -6.02
CA SER A 43 8.00 -3.47 -7.17
C SER A 43 7.53 -2.46 -8.22
N TRP A 44 7.61 -1.17 -7.93
CA TRP A 44 6.96 -0.13 -8.72
C TRP A 44 7.88 0.48 -9.77
N PRO A 45 7.34 0.87 -10.95
CA PRO A 45 8.06 1.68 -11.91
C PRO A 45 8.48 3.04 -11.32
N PRO A 46 9.60 3.61 -11.80
CA PRO A 46 10.06 4.92 -11.32
C PRO A 46 9.04 6.00 -11.64
N GLY A 47 8.80 6.89 -10.68
CA GLY A 47 7.89 8.04 -10.84
C GLY A 47 6.42 7.69 -11.05
N LEU A 48 6.01 6.43 -10.86
CA LEU A 48 4.59 6.06 -10.90
C LEU A 48 3.86 6.77 -9.75
N PRO A 49 2.82 7.57 -10.05
CA PRO A 49 2.08 8.31 -9.03
C PRO A 49 1.60 7.41 -7.89
N GLY A 50 1.60 7.91 -6.68
CA GLY A 50 1.26 7.16 -5.47
C GLY A 50 2.29 6.08 -5.14
N LEU A 51 2.43 5.06 -5.97
CA LEU A 51 3.27 3.89 -5.69
C LEU A 51 4.77 4.21 -5.75
N GLY A 52 5.31 4.57 -6.93
CA GLY A 52 6.74 4.87 -7.09
C GLY A 52 7.15 6.12 -6.31
N VAL A 53 6.41 7.21 -6.50
CA VAL A 53 6.63 8.48 -5.79
C VAL A 53 6.48 8.33 -4.27
N GLY A 54 5.53 7.50 -3.82
CA GLY A 54 5.32 7.24 -2.39
C GLY A 54 6.52 6.57 -1.72
N VAL A 55 7.24 5.71 -2.44
CA VAL A 55 8.48 5.09 -1.93
C VAL A 55 9.62 6.09 -1.85
N ASP A 56 9.74 6.99 -2.84
CA ASP A 56 10.73 8.08 -2.78
C ASP A 56 10.42 8.99 -1.59
N ASN A 57 9.17 9.37 -1.39
CA ASN A 57 8.72 10.15 -0.22
C ASN A 57 8.98 9.44 1.10
N LEU A 58 8.82 8.10 1.17
CA LEU A 58 9.15 7.31 2.35
C LEU A 58 10.63 7.47 2.72
N ALA A 59 11.52 7.29 1.75
CA ALA A 59 12.97 7.40 1.95
C ALA A 59 13.38 8.82 2.37
N GLU A 60 12.89 9.84 1.66
CA GLU A 60 13.17 11.26 1.96
C GLU A 60 12.69 11.67 3.35
N ARG A 61 11.49 11.26 3.75
CA ARG A 61 10.92 11.58 5.08
C ARG A 61 11.69 10.89 6.21
N ILE A 62 12.15 9.64 6.01
CA ILE A 62 12.98 8.94 7.00
C ILE A 62 14.33 9.65 7.13
N GLU A 63 14.97 10.03 6.03
CA GLU A 63 16.25 10.76 6.08
C GLU A 63 16.08 12.11 6.80
N ALA A 64 15.07 12.88 6.45
CA ALA A 64 14.78 14.17 7.07
C ALA A 64 14.45 14.02 8.57
N ALA A 65 13.58 13.10 8.96
CA ALA A 65 13.17 12.89 10.36
C ALA A 65 14.32 12.35 11.22
N SER A 66 15.23 11.55 10.65
CA SER A 66 16.41 11.03 11.32
C SER A 66 17.57 12.06 11.40
N ASN A 67 17.38 13.24 10.82
CA ASN A 67 18.42 14.27 10.67
C ASN A 67 19.65 13.72 9.92
N GLY A 68 19.41 12.96 8.84
CA GLY A 68 20.43 12.36 7.98
C GLY A 68 21.15 11.14 8.58
N ARG A 69 20.66 10.60 9.70
CA ARG A 69 21.27 9.41 10.34
C ARG A 69 20.90 8.09 9.64
N LEU A 70 19.73 8.01 9.02
CA LEU A 70 19.33 6.87 8.22
C LEU A 70 19.06 7.35 6.79
N LYS A 71 19.95 6.96 5.88
CA LYS A 71 19.82 7.25 4.45
C LYS A 71 19.38 6.02 3.71
N ILE A 72 18.40 6.19 2.83
CA ILE A 72 17.80 5.09 2.07
C ILE A 72 17.93 5.39 0.58
N LYS A 73 18.65 4.52 -0.13
CA LYS A 73 18.72 4.57 -1.60
C LYS A 73 17.64 3.68 -2.18
N VAL A 74 16.72 4.28 -2.94
CA VAL A 74 15.62 3.58 -3.61
C VAL A 74 16.08 3.03 -4.96
N TYR A 75 15.65 1.79 -5.25
CA TYR A 75 15.82 1.11 -6.53
C TYR A 75 14.44 0.69 -7.06
N SER A 76 14.08 1.18 -8.22
CA SER A 76 12.79 0.91 -8.86
C SER A 76 12.61 -0.55 -9.27
N GLY A 77 11.38 -0.93 -9.54
CA GLY A 77 11.04 -2.31 -9.93
C GLY A 77 11.83 -2.81 -11.14
N GLY A 78 12.54 -3.91 -10.94
CA GLY A 78 13.41 -4.52 -11.97
C GLY A 78 14.82 -3.93 -12.07
N GLU A 79 15.16 -2.87 -11.30
CA GLU A 79 16.49 -2.24 -11.36
C GLU A 79 17.55 -3.07 -10.63
N LEU A 80 17.27 -3.50 -9.41
CA LEU A 80 18.21 -4.28 -8.59
C LEU A 80 17.82 -5.75 -8.48
N VAL A 81 16.53 -6.01 -8.36
CA VAL A 81 15.92 -7.35 -8.26
C VAL A 81 14.67 -7.39 -9.12
N PRO A 82 14.21 -8.58 -9.58
CA PRO A 82 12.93 -8.69 -10.27
C PRO A 82 11.79 -8.08 -9.44
N ALA A 83 10.88 -7.35 -10.08
CA ALA A 83 9.86 -6.54 -9.41
C ALA A 83 8.93 -7.34 -8.47
N LEU A 84 8.72 -8.64 -8.73
CA LEU A 84 7.89 -9.52 -7.91
C LEU A 84 8.68 -10.37 -6.90
N GLU A 85 9.99 -10.10 -6.72
CA GLU A 85 10.90 -10.83 -5.81
C GLU A 85 11.49 -9.95 -4.71
N VAL A 86 10.89 -8.79 -4.45
CA VAL A 86 11.38 -7.80 -3.48
C VAL A 86 11.51 -8.39 -2.07
N LEU A 87 10.46 -9.05 -1.55
CA LEU A 87 10.50 -9.66 -0.22
C LEU A 87 11.61 -10.71 -0.09
N ASP A 88 11.88 -11.48 -1.15
CA ASP A 88 12.96 -12.46 -1.17
C ASP A 88 14.34 -11.83 -1.02
N ALA A 89 14.54 -10.68 -1.65
CA ALA A 89 15.80 -9.95 -1.53
C ALA A 89 15.98 -9.37 -0.13
N VAL A 90 14.90 -8.87 0.49
CA VAL A 90 14.91 -8.39 1.89
C VAL A 90 15.15 -9.56 2.86
N SER A 91 14.43 -10.66 2.69
CA SER A 91 14.55 -11.86 3.53
C SER A 91 15.99 -12.39 3.55
N ARG A 92 16.67 -12.41 2.40
CA ARG A 92 18.07 -12.84 2.29
C ARG A 92 19.10 -11.78 2.71
N GLY A 93 18.66 -10.56 3.07
CA GLY A 93 19.55 -9.44 3.41
C GLY A 93 20.30 -8.84 2.21
N THR A 94 19.89 -9.15 0.97
CA THR A 94 20.46 -8.53 -0.25
C THR A 94 20.22 -7.02 -0.27
N VAL A 95 19.05 -6.60 0.23
CA VAL A 95 18.69 -5.23 0.56
C VAL A 95 18.15 -5.18 1.98
N GLN A 96 18.29 -4.03 2.65
CA GLN A 96 17.80 -3.84 4.01
C GLN A 96 16.30 -3.65 4.06
N MET A 97 15.71 -3.09 3.00
CA MET A 97 14.32 -2.64 2.98
C MET A 97 13.66 -2.98 1.65
N GLY A 98 12.36 -3.22 1.67
CA GLY A 98 11.55 -3.46 0.49
C GLY A 98 10.20 -2.77 0.57
N HIS A 99 9.61 -2.48 -0.60
CA HIS A 99 8.24 -1.96 -0.68
C HIS A 99 7.50 -2.61 -1.85
N ASP A 100 6.45 -3.36 -1.52
CA ASP A 100 5.67 -4.14 -2.49
C ASP A 100 4.26 -4.49 -1.96
N SER A 101 3.59 -5.45 -2.59
CA SER A 101 2.31 -6.01 -2.12
C SER A 101 2.50 -7.43 -1.62
N ALA A 102 1.99 -7.72 -0.42
CA ALA A 102 2.14 -9.02 0.24
C ALA A 102 1.60 -10.20 -0.60
N TYR A 103 0.57 -10.02 -1.40
CA TYR A 103 -0.01 -11.08 -2.24
C TYR A 103 0.94 -11.57 -3.36
N TYR A 104 1.99 -10.82 -3.72
CA TYR A 104 2.98 -11.31 -4.70
C TYR A 104 3.72 -12.54 -4.19
N HIS A 105 3.72 -12.75 -2.90
CA HIS A 105 4.44 -13.84 -2.22
C HIS A 105 3.54 -15.04 -1.86
N ARG A 106 2.29 -15.08 -2.40
CA ARG A 106 1.31 -16.14 -2.11
C ARG A 106 1.83 -17.56 -2.34
N GLY A 107 2.74 -17.74 -3.30
CA GLY A 107 3.32 -19.04 -3.59
C GLY A 107 4.23 -19.61 -2.48
N LYS A 108 4.67 -18.74 -1.54
CA LYS A 108 5.49 -19.12 -0.39
C LYS A 108 4.70 -19.08 0.91
N LEU A 109 3.78 -18.14 1.01
CA LEU A 109 2.96 -17.93 2.19
C LEU A 109 1.56 -17.46 1.75
N PRO A 110 0.60 -18.38 1.59
CA PRO A 110 -0.76 -18.05 1.18
C PRO A 110 -1.41 -17.01 2.07
N ALA A 111 -1.21 -17.10 3.38
CA ALA A 111 -1.74 -16.17 4.37
C ALA A 111 -1.30 -14.70 4.17
N ALA A 112 -0.16 -14.43 3.52
CA ALA A 112 0.31 -13.07 3.29
C ALA A 112 -0.70 -12.20 2.52
N GLN A 113 -1.55 -12.82 1.70
CA GLN A 113 -2.55 -12.12 0.87
C GLN A 113 -3.54 -11.29 1.70
N TYR A 114 -3.88 -11.72 2.92
CA TYR A 114 -4.75 -10.93 3.81
C TYR A 114 -4.21 -9.54 4.14
N TYR A 115 -2.89 -9.37 4.11
CA TYR A 115 -2.22 -8.10 4.42
C TYR A 115 -2.10 -7.14 3.22
N THR A 116 -2.46 -7.58 2.03
CA THR A 116 -2.76 -6.65 0.94
C THR A 116 -4.26 -6.43 0.90
N THR A 117 -5.01 -7.45 0.52
CA THR A 117 -6.46 -7.41 0.41
C THR A 117 -6.99 -8.81 0.09
N VAL A 118 -8.25 -9.05 0.39
CA VAL A 118 -8.99 -10.20 -0.09
C VAL A 118 -10.27 -9.72 -0.79
N PRO A 119 -10.79 -10.47 -1.78
CA PRO A 119 -12.01 -10.08 -2.48
C PRO A 119 -13.18 -9.85 -1.52
N PHE A 120 -13.96 -8.79 -1.76
CA PHE A 120 -15.07 -8.35 -0.92
C PHE A 120 -14.68 -8.14 0.57
N GLY A 121 -13.41 -7.89 0.83
CA GLY A 121 -12.84 -7.74 2.15
C GLY A 121 -12.98 -6.33 2.71
N GLN A 122 -12.02 -5.98 3.55
CA GLN A 122 -11.98 -4.72 4.29
C GLN A 122 -11.75 -3.52 3.38
N THR A 123 -12.44 -2.43 3.65
CA THR A 123 -12.11 -1.11 3.09
C THR A 123 -10.81 -0.58 3.68
N VAL A 124 -10.28 0.52 3.11
CA VAL A 124 -9.06 1.14 3.62
C VAL A 124 -9.15 1.55 5.10
N HIS A 125 -10.31 2.01 5.54
CA HIS A 125 -10.52 2.39 6.96
C HIS A 125 -10.56 1.17 7.86
N GLU A 126 -11.21 0.11 7.40
CA GLU A 126 -11.35 -1.14 8.14
C GLU A 126 -10.01 -1.87 8.27
N ILE A 127 -9.23 -2.01 7.20
CA ILE A 127 -7.92 -2.68 7.28
C ILE A 127 -6.95 -1.90 8.19
N ASN A 128 -6.96 -0.56 8.14
CA ASN A 128 -6.17 0.25 9.06
C ASN A 128 -6.61 0.06 10.52
N ALA A 129 -7.92 0.04 10.79
CA ALA A 129 -8.43 -0.18 12.13
C ALA A 129 -8.07 -1.57 12.65
N TRP A 130 -8.19 -2.60 11.83
CA TRP A 130 -7.78 -3.96 12.17
C TRP A 130 -6.28 -4.07 12.43
N LEU A 131 -5.45 -3.49 11.58
CA LEU A 131 -3.99 -3.53 11.75
C LEU A 131 -3.54 -2.81 13.02
N TYR A 132 -4.01 -1.58 13.25
CA TYR A 132 -3.48 -0.76 14.36
C TYR A 132 -4.16 -1.00 15.70
N TYR A 133 -5.38 -1.57 15.74
CA TYR A 133 -6.17 -1.75 16.96
C TYR A 133 -6.80 -3.14 17.11
N GLY A 134 -6.91 -3.89 16.02
CA GLY A 134 -7.51 -5.24 16.00
C GLY A 134 -6.51 -6.39 16.15
N GLY A 135 -5.22 -6.11 16.39
CA GLY A 135 -4.17 -7.12 16.54
C GLY A 135 -3.61 -7.65 15.20
N GLY A 136 -4.06 -7.08 14.07
CA GLY A 136 -3.61 -7.53 12.75
C GLY A 136 -2.14 -7.27 12.48
N LEU A 137 -1.58 -6.16 12.97
CA LEU A 137 -0.16 -5.84 12.78
C LEU A 137 0.75 -6.78 13.56
N GLU A 138 0.40 -7.13 14.78
CA GLU A 138 1.14 -8.08 15.60
C GLU A 138 1.16 -9.48 14.95
N LEU A 139 0.00 -9.95 14.45
CA LEU A 139 -0.08 -11.22 13.71
C LEU A 139 0.77 -11.19 12.44
N TRP A 140 0.79 -10.07 11.72
CA TRP A 140 1.61 -9.91 10.51
C TRP A 140 3.10 -9.99 10.84
N GLN A 141 3.53 -9.25 11.87
CA GLN A 141 4.92 -9.21 12.29
C GLN A 141 5.39 -10.57 12.82
N GLU A 142 4.56 -11.28 13.61
CA GLU A 142 4.84 -12.64 14.08
C GLU A 142 5.05 -13.59 12.89
N MET A 143 4.12 -13.64 11.97
CA MET A 143 4.18 -14.50 10.78
C MET A 143 5.40 -14.23 9.91
N TYR A 144 5.68 -12.94 9.63
CA TYR A 144 6.79 -12.58 8.75
C TYR A 144 8.16 -12.75 9.40
N ALA A 145 8.26 -12.56 10.71
CA ALA A 145 9.49 -12.85 11.45
C ALA A 145 9.82 -14.35 11.40
N GLU A 146 8.80 -15.20 11.56
CA GLU A 146 8.96 -16.65 11.52
C GLU A 146 9.35 -17.16 10.13
N VAL A 147 8.63 -16.71 9.09
CA VAL A 147 8.74 -17.31 7.74
C VAL A 147 9.85 -16.66 6.91
N PHE A 148 10.02 -15.34 7.01
CA PHE A 148 10.90 -14.57 6.13
C PHE A 148 12.07 -13.88 6.83
N ASN A 149 12.12 -13.89 8.17
CA ASN A 149 13.11 -13.12 8.94
C ASN A 149 13.06 -11.61 8.61
N VAL A 150 11.86 -11.05 8.46
CA VAL A 150 11.61 -9.63 8.20
C VAL A 150 10.54 -9.08 9.14
N ILE A 151 10.54 -7.76 9.33
CA ILE A 151 9.47 -7.03 10.01
C ILE A 151 8.71 -6.16 8.99
N PRO A 152 7.37 -6.36 8.84
CA PRO A 152 6.54 -5.55 7.96
C PRO A 152 5.93 -4.35 8.68
N PHE A 153 5.65 -3.30 7.91
CA PHE A 153 4.87 -2.13 8.31
C PHE A 153 3.90 -1.73 7.20
N PRO A 154 2.66 -1.29 7.53
CA PRO A 154 1.79 -0.63 6.57
C PRO A 154 2.43 0.65 6.05
N ALA A 155 2.59 0.79 4.74
CA ALA A 155 3.31 1.93 4.15
C ALA A 155 2.69 2.43 2.84
N GLY A 156 1.40 2.32 2.71
CA GLY A 156 0.61 2.81 1.58
C GLY A 156 -0.70 2.09 1.43
N ASN A 157 -1.67 2.76 0.82
CA ASN A 157 -2.95 2.16 0.45
C ASN A 157 -3.51 2.87 -0.77
N THR A 158 -4.08 2.14 -1.71
CA THR A 158 -4.62 2.69 -2.96
C THR A 158 -6.11 3.03 -2.88
N GLY A 159 -6.78 2.67 -1.78
CA GLY A 159 -8.24 2.74 -1.68
C GLY A 159 -8.94 1.65 -2.50
N VAL A 160 -10.26 1.75 -2.62
CA VAL A 160 -11.04 0.82 -3.47
C VAL A 160 -10.60 0.98 -4.92
N GLN A 161 -10.26 -0.13 -5.55
CA GLN A 161 -9.80 -0.16 -6.92
C GLN A 161 -10.95 -0.27 -7.93
N MET A 162 -10.60 -0.30 -9.22
CA MET A 162 -11.50 -0.63 -10.33
C MET A 162 -11.38 -2.11 -10.67
N ALA A 163 -12.43 -2.69 -11.26
CA ALA A 163 -12.39 -4.09 -11.70
C ALA A 163 -11.43 -4.32 -12.87
N GLY A 164 -11.06 -3.24 -13.59
CA GLY A 164 -10.01 -3.24 -14.59
C GLY A 164 -10.45 -2.88 -16.00
N TRP A 165 -9.50 -3.01 -16.90
CA TRP A 165 -9.58 -2.72 -18.34
C TRP A 165 -9.75 -3.98 -19.15
N PHE A 166 -10.72 -3.99 -20.07
CA PHE A 166 -11.10 -5.15 -20.85
C PHE A 166 -11.18 -4.80 -22.34
N ASN A 167 -10.62 -5.69 -23.19
CA ASN A 167 -10.76 -5.65 -24.64
C ASN A 167 -12.06 -6.29 -25.13
N LYS A 168 -12.73 -7.05 -24.24
CA LYS A 168 -14.03 -7.70 -24.48
C LYS A 168 -15.05 -7.18 -23.50
N GLU A 169 -16.30 -7.08 -23.97
CA GLU A 169 -17.40 -6.70 -23.09
C GLU A 169 -17.83 -7.87 -22.22
N ILE A 170 -18.14 -7.60 -20.96
CA ILE A 170 -18.64 -8.57 -19.99
C ILE A 170 -20.12 -8.26 -19.73
N ASN A 171 -21.00 -9.12 -20.23
CA ASN A 171 -22.46 -8.99 -20.09
C ASN A 171 -23.06 -10.08 -19.20
N SER A 172 -22.31 -11.16 -18.94
CA SER A 172 -22.75 -12.31 -18.16
C SER A 172 -21.57 -13.12 -17.64
N VAL A 173 -21.85 -14.10 -16.79
CA VAL A 173 -20.85 -15.05 -16.25
C VAL A 173 -20.16 -15.87 -17.36
N ASP A 174 -20.84 -16.09 -18.49
CA ASP A 174 -20.27 -16.87 -19.60
C ASP A 174 -19.11 -16.13 -20.28
N ASP A 175 -19.06 -14.80 -20.23
CA ASP A 175 -18.02 -13.98 -20.83
C ASP A 175 -16.69 -14.05 -20.06
N LEU A 176 -16.70 -14.61 -18.84
CA LEU A 176 -15.48 -14.88 -18.07
C LEU A 176 -14.74 -16.13 -18.57
N LYS A 177 -15.42 -17.06 -19.26
CA LYS A 177 -14.83 -18.32 -19.71
C LYS A 177 -13.76 -18.09 -20.78
N GLY A 178 -12.56 -18.54 -20.51
CA GLY A 178 -11.43 -18.39 -21.40
C GLY A 178 -10.87 -16.96 -21.50
N LEU A 179 -11.37 -16.01 -20.70
CA LEU A 179 -10.83 -14.66 -20.62
C LEU A 179 -9.40 -14.70 -20.08
N LYS A 180 -8.42 -14.20 -20.84
CA LYS A 180 -7.04 -14.09 -20.37
C LYS A 180 -6.89 -12.79 -19.59
N MET A 181 -6.76 -12.89 -18.27
CA MET A 181 -6.74 -11.72 -17.41
C MET A 181 -5.48 -11.66 -16.54
N ARG A 182 -4.83 -10.49 -16.54
CA ARG A 182 -3.86 -10.15 -15.50
C ARG A 182 -4.61 -9.72 -14.26
N ILE A 183 -4.47 -10.51 -13.20
CA ILE A 183 -5.02 -10.22 -11.87
C ILE A 183 -4.24 -11.01 -10.83
N PRO A 184 -3.61 -10.36 -9.81
CA PRO A 184 -2.85 -11.07 -8.78
C PRO A 184 -3.73 -11.57 -7.63
N GLY A 185 -3.07 -12.19 -6.65
CA GLY A 185 -3.67 -12.52 -5.37
C GLY A 185 -4.83 -13.50 -5.43
N VAL A 186 -5.69 -13.44 -4.42
CA VAL A 186 -6.92 -14.27 -4.31
C VAL A 186 -7.86 -13.98 -5.48
N GLY A 187 -7.96 -12.71 -5.93
CA GLY A 187 -8.78 -12.34 -7.08
C GLY A 187 -8.43 -13.12 -8.34
N GLY A 188 -7.13 -13.41 -8.55
CA GLY A 188 -6.65 -14.24 -9.66
C GLY A 188 -7.15 -15.68 -9.58
N GLU A 189 -7.15 -16.28 -8.42
CA GLU A 189 -7.67 -17.63 -8.21
C GLU A 189 -9.18 -17.69 -8.39
N VAL A 190 -9.90 -16.70 -7.88
CA VAL A 190 -11.35 -16.57 -8.07
C VAL A 190 -11.71 -16.47 -9.56
N MET A 191 -10.98 -15.65 -10.34
CA MET A 191 -11.18 -15.56 -11.78
C MET A 191 -10.87 -16.87 -12.50
N GLN A 192 -9.85 -17.61 -12.06
CA GLN A 192 -9.54 -18.93 -12.61
C GLN A 192 -10.70 -19.92 -12.35
N ARG A 193 -11.27 -19.92 -11.16
CA ARG A 193 -12.46 -20.76 -10.85
C ARG A 193 -13.71 -20.34 -11.62
N ALA A 194 -13.82 -19.06 -11.95
CA ALA A 194 -14.88 -18.56 -12.84
C ALA A 194 -14.66 -18.92 -14.32
N GLY A 195 -13.55 -19.60 -14.65
CA GLY A 195 -13.23 -20.08 -15.99
C GLY A 195 -12.29 -19.20 -16.80
N ALA A 196 -11.72 -18.14 -16.22
CA ALA A 196 -10.71 -17.31 -16.86
C ALA A 196 -9.32 -17.97 -16.81
N SER A 197 -8.41 -17.49 -17.66
CA SER A 197 -6.98 -17.82 -17.62
C SER A 197 -6.23 -16.67 -16.94
N GLN A 198 -5.77 -16.87 -15.71
CA GLN A 198 -5.12 -15.87 -14.88
C GLN A 198 -3.60 -15.86 -15.09
N ILE A 199 -3.01 -14.66 -15.17
CA ILE A 199 -1.57 -14.44 -15.06
C ILE A 199 -1.25 -13.29 -14.11
N THR A 200 0.00 -13.23 -13.65
CA THR A 200 0.52 -12.09 -12.90
C THR A 200 1.79 -11.60 -13.58
N VAL A 201 1.78 -10.35 -14.02
CA VAL A 201 2.94 -9.65 -14.60
C VAL A 201 3.14 -8.30 -13.90
N PRO A 202 4.37 -7.77 -13.87
CA PRO A 202 4.64 -6.46 -13.27
C PRO A 202 3.98 -5.33 -14.07
N ALA A 203 3.81 -4.16 -13.43
CA ALA A 203 3.17 -2.97 -14.03
C ALA A 203 3.73 -2.61 -15.41
N SER A 204 5.05 -2.69 -15.58
CA SER A 204 5.74 -2.33 -16.82
C SER A 204 5.34 -3.16 -18.04
N GLU A 205 4.72 -4.32 -17.85
CA GLU A 205 4.34 -5.24 -18.92
C GLU A 205 2.85 -5.19 -19.26
N ILE A 206 2.00 -4.59 -18.42
CA ILE A 206 0.54 -4.62 -18.55
C ILE A 206 0.07 -3.95 -19.85
N PHE A 207 0.53 -2.71 -20.10
CA PHE A 207 0.14 -1.96 -21.30
C PHE A 207 0.40 -2.74 -22.58
N THR A 208 1.63 -3.23 -22.74
CA THR A 208 2.02 -3.99 -23.95
C THR A 208 1.24 -5.29 -24.08
N SER A 209 0.99 -5.99 -22.97
CA SER A 209 0.24 -7.24 -22.97
C SER A 209 -1.23 -7.04 -23.41
N LEU A 210 -1.88 -5.96 -22.93
CA LEU A 210 -3.23 -5.57 -23.38
C LEU A 210 -3.25 -5.12 -24.84
N GLN A 211 -2.31 -4.26 -25.24
CA GLN A 211 -2.25 -3.69 -26.58
C GLN A 211 -2.01 -4.74 -27.66
N THR A 212 -1.19 -5.75 -27.36
CA THR A 212 -0.89 -6.85 -28.29
C THR A 212 -1.94 -7.97 -28.29
N GLY A 213 -2.89 -7.95 -27.34
CA GLY A 213 -3.86 -9.04 -27.14
C GLY A 213 -3.26 -10.30 -26.54
N ALA A 214 -2.07 -10.23 -25.96
CA ALA A 214 -1.51 -11.33 -25.16
C ALA A 214 -2.42 -11.64 -23.96
N ILE A 215 -3.06 -10.62 -23.41
CA ILE A 215 -4.15 -10.69 -22.45
C ILE A 215 -5.39 -9.93 -22.96
N ASP A 216 -6.58 -10.40 -22.56
CA ASP A 216 -7.87 -9.78 -22.90
C ASP A 216 -8.27 -8.70 -21.89
N ALA A 217 -7.77 -8.80 -20.65
CA ALA A 217 -8.11 -7.89 -19.55
C ALA A 217 -6.96 -7.75 -18.56
N ALA A 218 -6.94 -6.62 -17.87
CA ALA A 218 -6.03 -6.39 -16.75
C ALA A 218 -6.67 -5.44 -15.73
N GLU A 219 -6.50 -5.74 -14.46
CA GLU A 219 -6.65 -4.78 -13.38
C GLU A 219 -5.27 -4.21 -12.99
N TRP A 220 -5.25 -3.01 -12.42
CA TRP A 220 -4.06 -2.45 -11.83
C TRP A 220 -4.38 -1.71 -10.53
N VAL A 221 -4.93 -0.50 -10.59
CA VAL A 221 -5.35 0.25 -9.39
C VAL A 221 -6.67 0.97 -9.67
N GLY A 222 -6.62 2.04 -10.45
CA GLY A 222 -7.74 2.91 -10.67
C GLY A 222 -7.37 4.08 -11.57
N PRO A 223 -8.29 5.02 -11.81
CA PRO A 223 -8.15 6.06 -12.83
C PRO A 223 -6.80 6.76 -12.86
N TYR A 224 -6.26 7.10 -11.70
CA TYR A 224 -5.02 7.87 -11.56
C TYR A 224 -3.79 7.13 -12.09
N ASN A 225 -3.58 5.90 -11.64
CA ASN A 225 -2.48 5.06 -12.10
C ASN A 225 -2.71 4.52 -13.50
N ASP A 226 -3.95 4.15 -13.83
CA ASP A 226 -4.29 3.51 -15.09
C ASP A 226 -4.06 4.46 -16.27
N ILE A 227 -4.35 5.78 -16.08
CA ILE A 227 -3.98 6.81 -17.04
C ILE A 227 -2.45 6.95 -17.15
N ALA A 228 -1.73 6.95 -16.03
CA ALA A 228 -0.28 7.07 -16.02
C ALA A 228 0.41 5.91 -16.75
N LEU A 229 -0.14 4.70 -16.64
CA LEU A 229 0.30 3.51 -17.40
C LEU A 229 -0.25 3.48 -18.83
N GLY A 230 -1.16 4.38 -19.21
CA GLY A 230 -1.74 4.44 -20.55
C GLY A 230 -2.80 3.39 -20.83
N LEU A 231 -3.35 2.67 -19.84
CA LEU A 231 -4.25 1.52 -20.03
C LEU A 231 -5.51 1.89 -20.81
N HIS A 232 -6.02 3.12 -20.67
CA HIS A 232 -7.14 3.67 -21.43
C HIS A 232 -6.90 3.71 -22.97
N LYS A 233 -5.63 3.60 -23.42
CA LYS A 233 -5.28 3.51 -24.82
C LYS A 233 -5.15 2.08 -25.34
N ALA A 234 -5.07 1.12 -24.43
CA ALA A 234 -4.88 -0.29 -24.75
C ALA A 234 -6.17 -1.11 -24.71
N ALA A 235 -7.19 -0.66 -23.96
CA ALA A 235 -8.47 -1.34 -23.82
C ALA A 235 -9.62 -0.36 -23.75
N ARG A 236 -10.82 -0.81 -24.17
CA ARG A 236 -12.01 0.03 -24.34
C ARG A 236 -12.91 0.07 -23.11
N TYR A 237 -13.15 -1.09 -22.50
CA TYR A 237 -14.13 -1.23 -21.42
C TYR A 237 -13.44 -1.10 -20.07
N TYR A 238 -13.93 -0.17 -19.23
CA TYR A 238 -13.43 0.05 -17.89
C TYR A 238 -14.50 -0.29 -16.87
N TYR A 239 -14.27 -1.36 -16.09
CA TYR A 239 -15.27 -1.92 -15.20
C TYR A 239 -15.09 -1.52 -13.74
N TYR A 240 -16.24 -1.42 -13.03
CA TYR A 240 -16.34 -1.24 -11.58
C TYR A 240 -17.44 -2.11 -10.99
N PRO A 241 -17.50 -2.32 -9.65
CA PRO A 241 -16.49 -2.00 -8.64
C PRO A 241 -15.29 -2.94 -8.67
N GLY A 242 -14.17 -2.51 -8.02
CA GLY A 242 -13.01 -3.35 -7.77
C GLY A 242 -13.27 -4.37 -6.66
N TRP A 243 -14.06 -5.38 -6.95
CA TRP A 243 -14.51 -6.42 -6.03
C TRP A 243 -13.39 -7.19 -5.37
N HIS A 244 -12.24 -7.30 -6.03
CA HIS A 244 -11.06 -8.07 -5.64
C HIS A 244 -10.10 -7.28 -4.76
N GLU A 245 -10.08 -5.94 -4.87
CA GLU A 245 -9.20 -5.06 -4.12
C GLU A 245 -9.95 -3.86 -3.54
N THR A 246 -10.41 -4.03 -2.30
CA THR A 246 -11.29 -3.08 -1.61
C THR A 246 -10.55 -2.05 -0.75
N GLY A 247 -9.30 -2.32 -0.42
CA GLY A 247 -8.44 -1.46 0.38
C GLY A 247 -7.01 -2.01 0.45
N PRO A 248 -6.34 -2.23 -0.71
CA PRO A 248 -5.06 -2.90 -0.73
C PRO A 248 -3.99 -2.13 0.03
N MET A 249 -3.50 -2.76 1.08
CA MET A 249 -2.40 -2.27 1.90
C MET A 249 -1.07 -2.63 1.23
N LEU A 250 -0.17 -1.66 1.17
CA LEU A 250 1.19 -1.85 0.69
C LEU A 250 2.13 -1.99 1.88
N GLN A 251 3.08 -2.90 1.75
CA GLN A 251 4.03 -3.19 2.81
C GLN A 251 5.37 -2.50 2.60
N CYS A 252 5.92 -1.99 3.69
CA CYS A 252 7.35 -1.76 3.85
C CYS A 252 7.91 -2.92 4.68
N THR A 253 8.80 -3.71 4.10
CA THR A 253 9.44 -4.84 4.78
C THR A 253 10.90 -4.51 5.07
N ILE A 254 11.39 -4.91 6.25
CA ILE A 254 12.77 -4.65 6.67
C ILE A 254 13.38 -5.96 7.14
N ASN A 255 14.59 -6.26 6.67
CA ASN A 255 15.36 -7.39 7.16
C ASN A 255 15.57 -7.31 8.67
N MET A 256 15.36 -8.40 9.39
CA MET A 256 15.36 -8.40 10.86
C MET A 256 16.74 -8.03 11.46
N GLU A 257 17.85 -8.39 10.83
CA GLU A 257 19.17 -7.99 11.31
C GLU A 257 19.40 -6.50 11.11
N ALA A 258 19.00 -5.95 9.94
CA ALA A 258 19.06 -4.52 9.69
C ALA A 258 18.17 -3.74 10.68
N TRP A 259 16.95 -4.21 10.93
CA TRP A 259 16.04 -3.61 11.91
C TRP A 259 16.64 -3.58 13.31
N ASN A 260 17.18 -4.70 13.77
CA ASN A 260 17.76 -4.84 15.10
C ASN A 260 19.07 -4.06 15.28
N SER A 261 19.75 -3.67 14.18
CA SER A 261 20.92 -2.81 14.24
C SER A 261 20.59 -1.34 14.50
N LEU A 262 19.35 -0.92 14.24
CA LEU A 262 18.93 0.45 14.48
C LEU A 262 18.70 0.71 15.97
N PRO A 263 19.15 1.87 16.49
CA PRO A 263 18.74 2.34 17.81
C PRO A 263 17.23 2.65 17.83
N ALA A 264 16.64 2.56 19.01
CA ALA A 264 15.18 2.64 19.21
C ALA A 264 14.53 3.93 18.64
N ASP A 265 15.24 5.05 18.66
CA ASP A 265 14.76 6.31 18.10
C ASP A 265 14.65 6.25 16.56
N LEU A 266 15.58 5.59 15.87
CA LEU A 266 15.48 5.38 14.42
C LEU A 266 14.40 4.36 14.06
N GLN A 267 14.25 3.29 14.85
CA GLN A 267 13.14 2.34 14.68
C GLN A 267 11.78 3.05 14.79
N GLU A 268 11.61 3.96 15.76
CA GLU A 268 10.38 4.73 15.93
C GLU A 268 10.13 5.72 14.77
N ILE A 269 11.19 6.35 14.25
CA ILE A 269 11.09 7.20 13.06
C ILE A 269 10.58 6.40 11.87
N VAL A 270 11.16 5.23 11.61
CA VAL A 270 10.72 4.37 10.49
C VAL A 270 9.25 3.97 10.65
N ARG A 271 8.84 3.52 11.85
CA ARG A 271 7.45 3.14 12.14
C ARG A 271 6.49 4.31 11.89
N SER A 272 6.81 5.48 12.44
CA SER A 272 5.97 6.68 12.32
C SER A 272 5.89 7.18 10.87
N VAL A 273 6.99 7.12 10.12
CA VAL A 273 7.00 7.55 8.71
C VAL A 273 6.23 6.56 7.83
N CYS A 274 6.34 5.24 8.04
CA CYS A 274 5.51 4.26 7.35
C CYS A 274 4.01 4.55 7.54
N GLN A 275 3.57 4.82 8.77
CA GLN A 275 2.18 5.19 9.05
C GLN A 275 1.77 6.50 8.38
N ALA A 276 2.65 7.49 8.35
CA ALA A 276 2.39 8.76 7.66
C ALA A 276 2.25 8.56 6.15
N ILE A 277 3.12 7.76 5.52
CA ILE A 277 3.05 7.43 4.09
C ILE A 277 1.77 6.65 3.76
N ASN A 278 1.34 5.73 4.64
CA ASN A 278 0.09 5.02 4.45
C ASN A 278 -1.11 5.97 4.34
N THR A 279 -1.18 6.98 5.20
CA THR A 279 -2.24 7.99 5.15
C THR A 279 -2.12 8.95 3.96
N ASP A 280 -0.90 9.37 3.64
CA ASP A 280 -0.61 10.32 2.58
C ASP A 280 -0.95 9.74 1.20
N MET A 281 -0.51 8.51 0.94
CA MET A 281 -0.79 7.80 -0.31
C MET A 281 -2.30 7.60 -0.54
N MET A 282 -3.05 7.22 0.49
CA MET A 282 -4.51 7.12 0.40
C MET A 282 -5.15 8.47 0.01
N ALA A 283 -4.69 9.57 0.61
CA ALA A 283 -5.20 10.91 0.27
C ALA A 283 -4.84 11.30 -1.17
N GLU A 284 -3.62 11.00 -1.62
CA GLU A 284 -3.18 11.21 -3.01
C GLU A 284 -4.07 10.44 -3.99
N TYR A 285 -4.31 9.14 -3.73
CA TYR A 285 -5.18 8.32 -4.58
C TYR A 285 -6.61 8.82 -4.61
N THR A 286 -7.17 9.22 -3.47
CA THR A 286 -8.54 9.76 -3.41
C THR A 286 -8.67 11.00 -4.29
N TRP A 287 -7.72 11.92 -4.20
CA TRP A 287 -7.67 13.13 -5.02
C TRP A 287 -7.37 12.84 -6.49
N GLY A 288 -6.33 12.08 -6.76
CA GLY A 288 -5.86 11.76 -8.11
C GLY A 288 -6.90 10.95 -8.90
N ASN A 289 -7.54 9.96 -8.28
CA ASN A 289 -8.59 9.17 -8.92
C ASN A 289 -9.81 10.02 -9.29
N ALA A 290 -10.21 10.97 -8.43
CA ALA A 290 -11.33 11.86 -8.73
C ALA A 290 -11.06 12.71 -9.98
N LEU A 291 -9.87 13.27 -10.12
CA LEU A 291 -9.48 14.06 -11.29
C LEU A 291 -9.32 13.19 -12.55
N ALA A 292 -8.67 12.05 -12.42
CA ALA A 292 -8.41 11.15 -13.54
C ALA A 292 -9.70 10.50 -14.09
N LEU A 293 -10.68 10.24 -13.23
CA LEU A 293 -11.99 9.71 -13.64
C LEU A 293 -12.71 10.67 -14.60
N GLU A 294 -12.62 11.97 -14.39
CA GLU A 294 -13.23 12.96 -15.31
C GLU A 294 -12.55 12.92 -16.69
N GLN A 295 -11.24 12.66 -16.75
CA GLN A 295 -10.53 12.48 -18.03
C GLN A 295 -10.99 11.20 -18.74
N ILE A 296 -11.14 10.09 -18.00
CA ILE A 296 -11.63 8.82 -18.53
C ILE A 296 -13.06 8.97 -19.08
N LYS A 297 -13.96 9.63 -18.33
CA LYS A 297 -15.34 9.89 -18.79
C LYS A 297 -15.42 10.76 -20.04
N ALA A 298 -14.44 11.63 -20.24
CA ALA A 298 -14.38 12.51 -21.41
C ALA A 298 -13.76 11.83 -22.64
N ASP A 299 -13.13 10.66 -22.50
CA ASP A 299 -12.54 9.92 -23.63
C ASP A 299 -13.63 9.15 -24.39
N PRO A 300 -13.91 9.50 -25.67
CA PRO A 300 -14.95 8.82 -26.46
C PRO A 300 -14.62 7.37 -26.81
N ASN A 301 -13.38 6.94 -26.61
CA ASN A 301 -12.95 5.57 -26.88
C ASN A 301 -13.14 4.65 -25.66
N VAL A 302 -13.45 5.18 -24.48
CA VAL A 302 -13.61 4.44 -23.24
C VAL A 302 -15.10 4.31 -22.89
N GLU A 303 -15.49 3.10 -22.51
CA GLU A 303 -16.80 2.81 -21.95
C GLU A 303 -16.67 2.39 -20.47
N LEU A 304 -17.09 3.28 -19.56
CA LEU A 304 -17.15 3.00 -18.13
C LEU A 304 -18.43 2.22 -17.82
N LYS A 305 -18.30 1.01 -17.27
CA LYS A 305 -19.41 0.08 -17.05
C LYS A 305 -19.40 -0.57 -15.67
N PRO A 306 -20.56 -0.79 -15.05
CA PRO A 306 -20.66 -1.69 -13.90
C PRO A 306 -20.48 -3.14 -14.36
N LEU A 307 -19.87 -3.97 -13.51
CA LEU A 307 -19.96 -5.43 -13.68
C LEU A 307 -21.41 -5.86 -13.46
N PRO A 308 -21.92 -6.85 -14.24
CA PRO A 308 -23.25 -7.41 -14.02
C PRO A 308 -23.41 -8.04 -12.63
N ASP A 309 -24.61 -7.94 -12.07
CA ASP A 309 -24.91 -8.47 -10.73
C ASP A 309 -24.72 -9.99 -10.61
N ASP A 310 -24.99 -10.75 -11.66
CA ASP A 310 -24.79 -12.20 -11.69
C ASP A 310 -23.29 -12.55 -11.68
N VAL A 311 -22.45 -11.75 -12.35
CA VAL A 311 -21.01 -11.86 -12.29
C VAL A 311 -20.52 -11.58 -10.86
N LEU A 312 -20.94 -10.47 -10.24
CA LEU A 312 -20.53 -10.13 -8.87
C LEU A 312 -20.98 -11.21 -7.87
N LYS A 313 -22.18 -11.77 -8.01
CA LYS A 313 -22.68 -12.87 -7.16
C LYS A 313 -21.84 -14.13 -7.30
N LEU A 314 -21.49 -14.51 -8.53
CA LEU A 314 -20.61 -15.65 -8.79
C LEU A 314 -19.25 -15.44 -8.14
N LEU A 315 -18.62 -14.27 -8.40
CA LEU A 315 -17.30 -13.94 -7.87
C LEU A 315 -17.29 -13.89 -6.33
N ARG A 316 -18.39 -13.42 -5.71
CA ARG A 316 -18.54 -13.43 -4.24
C ARG A 316 -18.55 -14.86 -3.69
N GLY A 317 -19.36 -15.74 -4.24
CA GLY A 317 -19.43 -17.13 -3.80
C GLY A 317 -18.10 -17.86 -3.95
N LEU A 318 -17.45 -17.70 -5.12
CA LEU A 318 -16.13 -18.29 -5.34
C LEU A 318 -15.05 -17.71 -4.43
N SER A 319 -15.17 -16.44 -4.04
CA SER A 319 -14.24 -15.81 -3.09
C SER A 319 -14.37 -16.43 -1.70
N ASP A 320 -15.58 -16.63 -1.23
CA ASP A 320 -15.84 -17.26 0.05
C ASP A 320 -15.26 -18.69 0.08
N ASP A 321 -15.46 -19.48 -1.00
CA ASP A 321 -14.90 -20.83 -1.13
C ASP A 321 -13.36 -20.83 -1.09
N VAL A 322 -12.70 -19.93 -1.85
CA VAL A 322 -11.23 -19.84 -1.88
C VAL A 322 -10.65 -19.47 -0.52
N LEU A 323 -11.27 -18.54 0.19
CA LEU A 323 -10.80 -18.10 1.50
C LEU A 323 -10.99 -19.19 2.58
N GLU A 324 -12.09 -19.96 2.53
CA GLU A 324 -12.30 -21.09 3.41
C GLU A 324 -11.30 -22.22 3.17
N GLU A 325 -11.05 -22.56 1.91
CA GLU A 325 -10.05 -23.57 1.56
C GLU A 325 -8.64 -23.16 1.98
N MET A 326 -8.26 -21.89 1.73
CA MET A 326 -6.96 -21.36 2.16
C MET A 326 -6.78 -21.46 3.68
N ALA A 327 -7.84 -21.15 4.45
CA ALA A 327 -7.81 -21.28 5.91
C ALA A 327 -7.77 -22.73 6.39
N ALA A 328 -8.33 -23.68 5.61
CA ALA A 328 -8.28 -25.09 5.93
C ALA A 328 -6.89 -25.72 5.69
N GLU A 329 -6.11 -25.15 4.78
CA GLU A 329 -4.82 -25.69 4.35
C GLU A 329 -3.60 -25.03 5.01
N ASP A 330 -3.74 -23.81 5.57
CA ASP A 330 -2.67 -23.00 6.11
C ASP A 330 -3.03 -22.48 7.51
N GLU A 331 -2.22 -22.81 8.52
CA GLU A 331 -2.47 -22.45 9.92
C GLU A 331 -2.45 -20.92 10.12
N TRP A 332 -1.52 -20.21 9.45
CA TRP A 332 -1.49 -18.75 9.50
C TRP A 332 -2.73 -18.14 8.86
N ALA A 333 -3.16 -18.68 7.71
CA ALA A 333 -4.39 -18.22 7.06
C ALA A 333 -5.62 -18.43 7.95
N ALA A 334 -5.71 -19.58 8.66
CA ALA A 334 -6.80 -19.84 9.61
C ALA A 334 -6.83 -18.82 10.76
N ARG A 335 -5.67 -18.55 11.37
CA ARG A 335 -5.55 -17.57 12.48
C ARG A 335 -5.91 -16.15 12.02
N ILE A 336 -5.42 -15.74 10.85
CA ILE A 336 -5.64 -14.40 10.32
C ILE A 336 -7.09 -14.25 9.89
N LYS A 337 -7.66 -15.24 9.16
CA LYS A 337 -9.07 -15.22 8.75
C LYS A 337 -10.00 -15.07 9.95
N ALA A 338 -9.78 -15.85 11.00
CA ALA A 338 -10.61 -15.74 12.21
C ALA A 338 -10.59 -14.34 12.83
N SER A 339 -9.41 -13.69 12.88
CA SER A 339 -9.27 -12.32 13.38
C SER A 339 -9.94 -11.30 12.45
N VAL A 340 -9.76 -11.44 11.13
CA VAL A 340 -10.40 -10.58 10.12
C VAL A 340 -11.92 -10.70 10.17
N ASP A 341 -12.46 -11.92 10.20
CA ASP A 341 -13.90 -12.18 10.19
C ASP A 341 -14.57 -11.60 11.44
N GLU A 342 -13.95 -11.75 12.62
CA GLU A 342 -14.45 -11.18 13.86
C GLU A 342 -14.54 -9.65 13.78
N PHE A 343 -13.47 -9.00 13.33
CA PHE A 343 -13.43 -7.55 13.18
C PHE A 343 -14.40 -7.08 12.09
N GLN A 344 -14.38 -7.69 10.91
CA GLN A 344 -15.20 -7.29 9.76
C GLN A 344 -16.69 -7.36 10.05
N ARG A 345 -17.13 -8.35 10.82
CA ARG A 345 -18.53 -8.45 11.28
C ARG A 345 -18.95 -7.20 12.08
N LEU A 346 -18.07 -6.68 12.93
CA LEU A 346 -18.32 -5.46 13.72
C LEU A 346 -18.25 -4.21 12.85
N ALA A 347 -17.27 -4.15 11.97
CA ALA A 347 -17.03 -3.01 11.09
C ALA A 347 -18.17 -2.81 10.09
N ILE A 348 -18.66 -3.87 9.45
CA ILE A 348 -19.81 -3.82 8.54
C ILE A 348 -21.05 -3.28 9.26
N ALA A 349 -21.40 -3.82 10.44
CA ALA A 349 -22.55 -3.37 11.19
C ALA A 349 -22.48 -1.87 11.58
N ASN A 350 -21.28 -1.37 11.90
CA ASN A 350 -21.07 0.05 12.14
C ASN A 350 -21.14 0.87 10.85
N GLY A 351 -20.48 0.40 9.78
CA GLY A 351 -20.42 1.10 8.49
C GLY A 351 -21.77 1.31 7.84
N GLU A 352 -22.69 0.34 7.97
CA GLU A 352 -24.05 0.43 7.45
C GLU A 352 -24.83 1.64 8.01
N ILE A 353 -24.69 1.91 9.30
CA ILE A 353 -25.41 3.01 9.97
C ILE A 353 -24.64 4.33 10.03
N THR A 354 -23.36 4.32 9.65
CA THR A 354 -22.50 5.50 9.63
C THR A 354 -22.15 5.93 8.20
N GLU A 355 -21.07 5.41 7.62
CA GLU A 355 -20.54 5.88 6.34
C GLU A 355 -21.48 5.62 5.18
N LEU A 356 -22.03 4.39 5.06
CA LEU A 356 -22.95 4.04 3.98
C LEU A 356 -24.24 4.86 4.07
N ALA A 357 -24.83 4.97 5.26
CA ALA A 357 -26.02 5.80 5.49
C ALA A 357 -25.77 7.26 5.13
N TYR A 358 -24.61 7.83 5.52
CA TYR A 358 -24.23 9.19 5.16
C TYR A 358 -23.99 9.35 3.66
N MET A 359 -23.28 8.43 3.02
CA MET A 359 -23.04 8.47 1.57
C MET A 359 -24.37 8.48 0.78
N ASN A 360 -25.32 7.65 1.18
CA ASN A 360 -26.66 7.63 0.58
C ASN A 360 -27.41 8.95 0.83
N ALA A 361 -27.37 9.49 2.05
CA ALA A 361 -28.04 10.76 2.37
C ALA A 361 -27.41 11.95 1.64
N ARG A 362 -26.11 11.97 1.46
CA ARG A 362 -25.39 13.04 0.74
C ARG A 362 -25.75 13.14 -0.74
N SER A 363 -26.21 12.05 -1.35
CA SER A 363 -26.59 11.99 -2.77
C SER A 363 -28.08 12.29 -3.05
N LEU A 364 -28.87 12.60 -2.00
CA LEU A 364 -30.27 13.06 -2.13
C LEU A 364 -30.35 14.54 -2.53
#